data_33b4417f4f384c11e83473aea5548113
#
_entry.id   33b4417f4f384c11e83473aea5548113
#
_cell.length_a   1.000
_cell.length_b   1.000
_cell.length_c   1.000
_cell.angle_alpha   90.00
_cell.angle_beta   90.00
_cell.angle_gamma   90.00
#
_symmetry.space_group_name_H-M   'P 1'
#
loop_
_entity.id
_entity.type
_entity.pdbx_description
1 polymer ?
#
loop_
_entity_poly.entity_id
_entity_poly.type
_entity_poly.pdbx_seq_one_letter_code
_entity_poly.pdbx_strand_id
1 'polypeptide(L)'
;MIVTAREARKLALPAIACAVLIGAGAALIGFVDSRLVLAQRELTATKARHAEANEKLMRIADEEREVKEKLTVYRRLQQLHVIGPERRLDWADAMSRIKASRELLDLRYRVDRQALLVSVPGKPANVDFYSSTMKVDIALLHTGDLLRFLQDLRNSGNAYYAVRRCDITRTGQAPTGTSIVPRLHATCDIDLITILDRAAKS
;
A
#
# COMPACT_ATOMS: atom_id res chain seq x y z
N MET A 1 -54.47 69.06 -30.73
CA MET A 1 -55.22 69.30 -29.45
C MET A 1 -54.26 70.07 -28.55
N ILE A 2 -54.57 71.41 -28.35
CA ILE A 2 -53.78 72.32 -27.51
C ILE A 2 -54.35 72.23 -26.13
N VAL A 3 -53.71 71.53 -25.20
CA VAL A 3 -54.09 71.44 -23.79
C VAL A 3 -53.85 72.82 -23.19
N THR A 4 -54.93 73.47 -22.73
CA THR A 4 -54.87 74.83 -22.11
C THR A 4 -54.23 74.72 -20.72
N ALA A 5 -53.44 75.74 -20.31
CA ALA A 5 -52.66 75.74 -19.03
C ALA A 5 -53.50 75.47 -17.77
N ARG A 6 -54.82 75.70 -17.85
CA ARG A 6 -55.82 75.44 -16.74
C ARG A 6 -56.16 73.92 -16.63
N GLU A 7 -56.18 73.20 -17.73
CA GLU A 7 -56.43 71.75 -17.76
C GLU A 7 -55.16 70.94 -17.39
N ALA A 8 -54.01 71.45 -17.77
CA ALA A 8 -52.69 70.88 -17.38
C ALA A 8 -52.52 70.86 -15.84
N ARG A 9 -53.01 71.86 -15.15
CA ARG A 9 -52.95 71.96 -13.70
C ARG A 9 -53.88 70.97 -12.96
N LYS A 10 -54.99 70.58 -13.59
CA LYS A 10 -55.91 69.57 -13.04
C LYS A 10 -55.36 68.13 -13.30
N LEU A 11 -54.58 67.93 -14.36
CA LEU A 11 -53.93 66.65 -14.69
C LEU A 11 -52.59 66.47 -13.96
N ALA A 12 -51.96 67.56 -13.50
CA ALA A 12 -50.64 67.46 -12.83
C ALA A 12 -50.68 66.61 -11.53
N LEU A 13 -51.74 66.74 -10.74
CA LEU A 13 -51.84 66.04 -9.46
C LEU A 13 -52.00 64.53 -9.60
N PRO A 14 -52.86 63.96 -10.49
CA PRO A 14 -52.85 62.51 -10.76
C PRO A 14 -51.57 62.02 -11.48
N ALA A 15 -50.95 62.84 -12.36
CA ALA A 15 -49.70 62.49 -13.03
C ALA A 15 -48.54 62.36 -12.02
N ILE A 16 -48.45 63.29 -11.04
CA ILE A 16 -47.43 63.17 -9.97
C ILE A 16 -47.72 61.95 -9.08
N ALA A 17 -48.95 61.67 -8.76
CA ALA A 17 -49.29 60.45 -8.00
C ALA A 17 -48.88 59.15 -8.72
N CYS A 18 -49.17 59.05 -10.03
CA CYS A 18 -48.72 57.93 -10.84
C CYS A 18 -47.20 57.83 -10.91
N ALA A 19 -46.49 58.91 -11.08
CA ALA A 19 -45.02 58.92 -11.13
C ALA A 19 -44.42 58.49 -9.76
N VAL A 20 -45.00 58.90 -8.65
CA VAL A 20 -44.57 58.47 -7.31
C VAL A 20 -44.84 56.98 -7.11
N LEU A 21 -45.99 56.47 -7.52
CA LEU A 21 -46.31 55.05 -7.41
C LEU A 21 -45.35 54.16 -8.28
N ILE A 22 -45.10 54.62 -9.51
CA ILE A 22 -44.13 53.91 -10.40
C ILE A 22 -42.73 53.94 -9.81
N GLY A 23 -42.29 55.10 -9.29
CA GLY A 23 -40.99 55.24 -8.64
C GLY A 23 -40.85 54.38 -7.39
N ALA A 24 -41.89 54.35 -6.55
CA ALA A 24 -41.92 53.48 -5.38
C ALA A 24 -41.91 51.98 -5.76
N GLY A 25 -42.65 51.61 -6.79
CA GLY A 25 -42.64 50.24 -7.32
C GLY A 25 -41.27 49.82 -7.87
N ALA A 26 -40.62 50.66 -8.65
CA ALA A 26 -39.30 50.43 -9.17
C ALA A 26 -38.23 50.33 -8.05
N ALA A 27 -38.31 51.17 -7.03
CA ALA A 27 -37.41 51.11 -5.88
C ALA A 27 -37.60 49.84 -5.06
N LEU A 28 -38.84 49.37 -4.87
CA LEU A 28 -39.13 48.09 -4.18
C LEU A 28 -38.57 46.90 -4.97
N ILE A 29 -38.76 46.85 -6.29
CA ILE A 29 -38.23 45.78 -7.15
C ILE A 29 -36.70 45.76 -7.06
N GLY A 30 -36.02 46.92 -7.21
CA GLY A 30 -34.57 46.99 -7.10
C GLY A 30 -34.04 46.59 -5.73
N PHE A 31 -34.79 46.91 -4.64
CA PHE A 31 -34.42 46.46 -3.30
C PHE A 31 -34.55 44.94 -3.13
N VAL A 32 -35.63 44.34 -3.63
CA VAL A 32 -35.86 42.90 -3.54
C VAL A 32 -34.82 42.15 -4.40
N ASP A 33 -34.54 42.59 -5.63
CA ASP A 33 -33.54 42.00 -6.48
C ASP A 33 -32.13 42.03 -5.86
N SER A 34 -31.76 43.16 -5.25
CA SER A 34 -30.45 43.25 -4.58
C SER A 34 -30.36 42.27 -3.39
N ARG A 35 -31.40 42.07 -2.62
CA ARG A 35 -31.46 41.09 -1.52
C ARG A 35 -31.41 39.66 -2.03
N LEU A 36 -32.08 39.36 -3.14
CA LEU A 36 -32.11 38.06 -3.75
C LEU A 36 -30.72 37.67 -4.29
N VAL A 37 -30.04 38.60 -4.96
CA VAL A 37 -28.67 38.41 -5.44
C VAL A 37 -27.69 38.15 -4.29
N LEU A 38 -27.80 38.91 -3.20
CA LEU A 38 -26.98 38.70 -1.99
C LEU A 38 -27.19 37.29 -1.40
N ALA A 39 -28.46 36.89 -1.20
CA ALA A 39 -28.80 35.57 -0.68
C ALA A 39 -28.33 34.44 -1.58
N GLN A 40 -28.42 34.60 -2.90
CA GLN A 40 -27.88 33.63 -3.86
C GLN A 40 -26.35 33.51 -3.78
N ARG A 41 -25.64 34.65 -3.63
CA ARG A 41 -24.18 34.64 -3.44
C ARG A 41 -23.76 33.92 -2.16
N GLU A 42 -24.45 34.17 -1.06
CA GLU A 42 -24.20 33.47 0.22
C GLU A 42 -24.48 31.97 0.10
N LEU A 43 -25.56 31.58 -0.57
CA LEU A 43 -25.89 30.17 -0.80
C LEU A 43 -24.81 29.47 -1.65
N THR A 44 -24.38 30.11 -2.72
CA THR A 44 -23.32 29.54 -3.60
C THR A 44 -22.01 29.46 -2.86
N ALA A 45 -21.60 30.46 -2.10
CA ALA A 45 -20.40 30.46 -1.28
C ALA A 45 -20.45 29.36 -0.20
N THR A 46 -21.61 29.18 0.45
CA THR A 46 -21.76 28.11 1.46
C THR A 46 -21.71 26.72 0.84
N LYS A 47 -22.36 26.52 -0.32
CA LYS A 47 -22.27 25.27 -1.08
C LYS A 47 -20.84 24.96 -1.50
N ALA A 48 -20.09 25.97 -1.99
CA ALA A 48 -18.69 25.80 -2.36
C ALA A 48 -17.82 25.40 -1.16
N ARG A 49 -17.99 26.03 0.01
CA ARG A 49 -17.30 25.67 1.25
C ARG A 49 -17.63 24.25 1.70
N HIS A 50 -18.90 23.87 1.59
CA HIS A 50 -19.34 22.50 1.96
C HIS A 50 -18.75 21.46 1.01
N ALA A 51 -18.72 21.73 -0.29
CA ALA A 51 -18.08 20.85 -1.27
C ALA A 51 -16.57 20.69 -1.02
N GLU A 52 -15.88 21.80 -0.75
CA GLU A 52 -14.45 21.79 -0.40
C GLU A 52 -14.17 21.00 0.89
N ALA A 53 -15.01 21.19 1.92
CA ALA A 53 -14.88 20.42 3.16
C ALA A 53 -15.09 18.92 2.95
N ASN A 54 -16.09 18.54 2.16
CA ASN A 54 -16.34 17.14 1.80
C ASN A 54 -15.19 16.54 0.99
N GLU A 55 -14.63 17.27 0.02
CA GLU A 55 -13.48 16.82 -0.75
C GLU A 55 -12.26 16.56 0.16
N LYS A 56 -12.00 17.47 1.11
CA LYS A 56 -10.93 17.27 2.11
C LYS A 56 -11.16 16.04 2.97
N LEU A 57 -12.40 15.81 3.42
CA LEU A 57 -12.75 14.63 4.21
C LEU A 57 -12.56 13.33 3.42
N MET A 58 -12.97 13.30 2.15
CA MET A 58 -12.77 12.15 1.28
C MET A 58 -11.28 11.86 1.05
N ARG A 59 -10.48 12.90 0.82
CA ARG A 59 -9.03 12.77 0.67
C ARG A 59 -8.38 12.18 1.93
N ILE A 60 -8.73 12.69 3.11
CA ILE A 60 -8.21 12.18 4.38
C ILE A 60 -8.61 10.71 4.58
N ALA A 61 -9.84 10.34 4.24
CA ALA A 61 -10.30 8.95 4.35
C ALA A 61 -9.53 8.01 3.41
N ASP A 62 -9.22 8.47 2.20
CA ASP A 62 -8.42 7.69 1.23
C ASP A 62 -6.96 7.55 1.69
N GLU A 63 -6.35 8.62 2.19
CA GLU A 63 -5.00 8.59 2.76
C GLU A 63 -4.93 7.66 3.99
N GLU A 64 -5.93 7.71 4.87
CA GLU A 64 -6.00 6.82 6.04
C GLU A 64 -6.09 5.34 5.63
N ARG A 65 -6.89 5.03 4.60
CA ARG A 65 -7.00 3.67 4.07
C ARG A 65 -5.67 3.19 3.49
N GLU A 66 -5.01 4.02 2.67
CA GLU A 66 -3.71 3.70 2.09
C GLU A 66 -2.64 3.44 3.18
N VAL A 67 -2.61 4.28 4.22
CA VAL A 67 -1.70 4.10 5.35
C VAL A 67 -1.99 2.78 6.09
N LYS A 68 -3.26 2.45 6.34
CA LYS A 68 -3.64 1.18 6.99
C LYS A 68 -3.20 -0.04 6.18
N GLU A 69 -3.37 -0.01 4.87
CA GLU A 69 -2.92 -1.10 3.98
C GLU A 69 -1.40 -1.25 4.03
N LYS A 70 -0.66 -0.16 3.91
CA LYS A 70 0.82 -0.16 4.01
C LYS A 70 1.31 -0.65 5.37
N LEU A 71 0.65 -0.25 6.47
CA LEU A 71 0.96 -0.71 7.81
C LEU A 71 0.76 -2.23 7.96
N THR A 72 -0.24 -2.80 7.32
CA THR A 72 -0.48 -4.24 7.37
C THR A 72 0.67 -5.01 6.72
N VAL A 73 1.13 -4.56 5.55
CA VAL A 73 2.31 -5.13 4.87
C VAL A 73 3.56 -4.97 5.73
N TYR A 74 3.80 -3.78 6.28
CA TYR A 74 4.95 -3.51 7.15
C TYR A 74 4.97 -4.44 8.38
N ARG A 75 3.84 -4.60 9.07
CA ARG A 75 3.73 -5.51 10.21
C ARG A 75 4.00 -6.97 9.81
N ARG A 76 3.55 -7.38 8.63
CA ARG A 76 3.83 -8.72 8.11
C ARG A 76 5.32 -8.95 7.87
N LEU A 77 6.02 -7.99 7.26
CA LEU A 77 7.47 -8.04 7.06
C LEU A 77 8.22 -8.05 8.39
N GLN A 78 7.73 -7.31 9.38
CA GLN A 78 8.30 -7.29 10.72
C GLN A 78 8.13 -8.64 11.44
N GLN A 79 6.96 -9.27 11.34
CA GLN A 79 6.70 -10.61 11.89
C GLN A 79 7.59 -11.69 11.25
N LEU A 80 7.90 -11.56 9.97
CA LEU A 80 8.81 -12.46 9.26
C LEU A 80 10.29 -12.14 9.54
N HIS A 81 10.59 -11.19 10.42
CA HIS A 81 11.96 -10.74 10.71
C HIS A 81 12.77 -10.35 9.46
N VAL A 82 12.08 -9.88 8.43
CA VAL A 82 12.70 -9.38 7.20
C VAL A 82 13.32 -8.00 7.43
N ILE A 83 12.70 -7.20 8.34
CA ILE A 83 13.17 -5.87 8.70
C ILE A 83 14.06 -5.99 9.94
N GLY A 84 15.31 -5.56 9.79
CA GLY A 84 16.30 -5.58 10.87
C GLY A 84 17.57 -6.37 10.53
N PRO A 85 18.45 -6.58 11.51
CA PRO A 85 19.70 -7.31 11.31
C PRO A 85 19.45 -8.79 10.99
N GLU A 86 20.40 -9.37 10.30
CA GLU A 86 20.39 -10.79 9.91
C GLU A 86 20.40 -11.71 11.15
N ARG A 87 19.48 -12.66 11.20
CA ARG A 87 19.28 -13.58 12.34
C ARG A 87 19.69 -15.03 11.96
N ARG A 88 20.97 -15.25 11.74
CA ARG A 88 21.50 -16.56 11.30
C ARG A 88 21.20 -17.72 12.25
N LEU A 89 21.17 -17.46 13.55
CA LEU A 89 20.85 -18.49 14.55
C LEU A 89 19.43 -19.01 14.39
N ASP A 90 18.46 -18.12 14.15
CA ASP A 90 17.07 -18.54 13.94
C ASP A 90 16.92 -19.40 12.68
N TRP A 91 17.72 -19.13 11.66
CA TRP A 91 17.75 -19.94 10.44
C TRP A 91 18.34 -21.33 10.72
N ALA A 92 19.45 -21.41 11.48
CA ALA A 92 20.05 -22.67 11.89
C ALA A 92 19.08 -23.52 12.71
N ASP A 93 18.35 -22.88 13.65
CA ASP A 93 17.33 -23.54 14.47
C ASP A 93 16.15 -24.05 13.62
N ALA A 94 15.73 -23.28 12.61
CA ALA A 94 14.68 -23.71 11.68
C ALA A 94 15.12 -24.96 10.91
N MET A 95 16.35 -24.93 10.35
CA MET A 95 16.91 -26.07 9.63
C MET A 95 17.02 -27.32 10.51
N SER A 96 17.46 -27.17 11.74
CA SER A 96 17.55 -28.26 12.72
C SER A 96 16.18 -28.86 13.06
N ARG A 97 15.17 -28.01 13.28
CA ARG A 97 13.78 -28.44 13.54
C ARG A 97 13.19 -29.19 12.35
N ILE A 98 13.36 -28.66 11.14
CA ILE A 98 12.85 -29.29 9.91
C ILE A 98 13.53 -30.65 9.70
N LYS A 99 14.85 -30.73 9.86
CA LYS A 99 15.60 -31.99 9.78
C LYS A 99 15.05 -33.04 10.72
N ALA A 100 14.82 -32.68 11.98
CA ALA A 100 14.29 -33.59 13.00
C ALA A 100 12.83 -33.98 12.73
N SER A 101 11.96 -33.03 12.38
CA SER A 101 10.53 -33.27 12.17
C SER A 101 10.23 -34.11 10.93
N ARG A 102 11.10 -34.06 9.91
CA ARG A 102 10.96 -34.81 8.66
C ARG A 102 11.88 -36.01 8.57
N GLU A 103 12.66 -36.31 9.63
CA GLU A 103 13.61 -37.41 9.67
C GLU A 103 14.51 -37.45 8.42
N LEU A 104 14.98 -36.25 7.98
CA LEU A 104 15.83 -36.15 6.80
C LEU A 104 17.16 -36.82 7.06
N LEU A 105 17.53 -37.78 6.20
CA LEU A 105 18.71 -38.64 6.37
C LEU A 105 20.00 -37.85 6.36
N ASP A 106 20.16 -36.96 5.38
CA ASP A 106 21.31 -36.07 5.28
C ASP A 106 20.82 -34.68 4.83
N LEU A 107 21.06 -33.69 5.66
CA LEU A 107 20.77 -32.27 5.39
C LEU A 107 22.01 -31.49 5.78
N ARG A 108 22.64 -30.87 4.81
CA ARG A 108 23.77 -29.96 4.98
C ARG A 108 23.39 -28.60 4.42
N TYR A 109 23.86 -27.56 5.04
CA TYR A 109 23.63 -26.19 4.53
C TYR A 109 24.83 -25.30 4.84
N ARG A 110 25.02 -24.30 4.00
CA ARG A 110 25.99 -23.25 4.17
C ARG A 110 25.35 -21.92 3.80
N VAL A 111 25.53 -20.90 4.64
CA VAL A 111 25.05 -19.54 4.37
C VAL A 111 26.24 -18.68 3.97
N ASP A 112 26.20 -18.14 2.77
CA ASP A 112 27.21 -17.24 2.25
C ASP A 112 27.14 -15.88 2.97
N ARG A 113 28.12 -14.99 2.74
CA ARG A 113 28.13 -13.65 3.34
C ARG A 113 26.97 -12.81 2.79
N GLN A 114 26.41 -11.97 3.65
CA GLN A 114 25.39 -10.99 3.27
C GLN A 114 25.95 -10.03 2.21
N ALA A 115 25.22 -9.88 1.12
CA ALA A 115 25.54 -8.96 0.02
C ALA A 115 24.41 -7.96 -0.17
N LEU A 116 24.75 -6.73 -0.57
CA LEU A 116 23.78 -5.72 -0.94
C LEU A 116 23.13 -6.13 -2.25
N LEU A 117 21.80 -6.25 -2.25
CA LEU A 117 21.02 -6.38 -3.48
C LEU A 117 21.07 -5.02 -4.18
N VAL A 118 21.41 -5.00 -5.46
CA VAL A 118 21.44 -3.76 -6.26
C VAL A 118 20.04 -3.17 -6.23
N SER A 119 19.88 -2.04 -5.53
CA SER A 119 18.61 -1.29 -5.56
C SER A 119 18.40 -0.68 -6.94
N VAL A 120 17.14 -0.59 -7.36
CA VAL A 120 16.74 0.04 -8.62
C VAL A 120 17.33 1.46 -8.70
N PRO A 121 18.09 1.81 -9.75
CA PRO A 121 18.66 3.14 -9.86
C PRO A 121 17.54 4.19 -9.98
N GLY A 122 17.58 5.24 -9.17
CA GLY A 122 16.73 6.41 -9.38
C GLY A 122 16.14 7.11 -8.17
N LYS A 123 16.05 6.49 -7.00
CA LYS A 123 15.67 7.19 -5.75
C LYS A 123 16.48 6.64 -4.59
N PRO A 124 17.13 7.49 -3.78
CA PRO A 124 17.71 7.05 -2.52
C PRO A 124 16.55 6.58 -1.63
N ALA A 125 16.32 5.28 -1.61
CA ALA A 125 15.44 4.69 -0.61
C ALA A 125 16.14 4.82 0.75
N ASN A 126 15.38 5.14 1.79
CA ASN A 126 15.91 5.16 3.15
C ASN A 126 16.21 3.74 3.68
N VAL A 127 16.05 2.72 2.84
CA VAL A 127 16.22 1.31 3.18
C VAL A 127 17.18 0.62 2.22
N ASP A 128 18.01 -0.26 2.76
CA ASP A 128 18.91 -1.12 2.00
C ASP A 128 18.38 -2.56 2.02
N PHE A 129 18.39 -3.19 0.85
CA PHE A 129 18.04 -4.61 0.70
C PHE A 129 19.31 -5.44 0.67
N TYR A 130 19.37 -6.43 1.53
CA TYR A 130 20.46 -7.38 1.60
C TYR A 130 19.96 -8.78 1.31
N SER A 131 20.83 -9.61 0.75
CA SER A 131 20.58 -11.02 0.52
C SER A 131 21.74 -11.85 1.04
N SER A 132 21.42 -12.97 1.70
CA SER A 132 22.37 -14.02 2.04
C SER A 132 21.93 -15.30 1.35
N THR A 133 22.77 -15.87 0.50
CA THR A 133 22.44 -17.11 -0.20
C THR A 133 22.75 -18.31 0.71
N MET A 134 21.74 -19.10 0.98
CA MET A 134 21.87 -20.40 1.65
C MET A 134 21.91 -21.51 0.60
N LYS A 135 23.01 -22.25 0.57
CA LYS A 135 23.17 -23.46 -0.25
C LYS A 135 22.80 -24.64 0.61
N VAL A 136 21.84 -25.42 0.13
CA VAL A 136 21.28 -26.55 0.88
C VAL A 136 21.48 -27.82 0.05
N ASP A 137 22.07 -28.82 0.67
CA ASP A 137 22.23 -30.16 0.11
C ASP A 137 21.39 -31.14 0.91
N ILE A 138 20.51 -31.89 0.23
CA ILE A 138 19.54 -32.78 0.87
C ILE A 138 19.55 -34.14 0.16
N ALA A 139 19.73 -35.22 0.92
CA ALA A 139 19.48 -36.56 0.45
C ALA A 139 17.99 -36.91 0.61
N LEU A 140 17.34 -37.30 -0.48
CA LEU A 140 15.89 -37.48 -0.55
C LEU A 140 15.54 -38.93 -0.95
N LEU A 141 14.45 -39.43 -0.39
CA LEU A 141 13.81 -40.67 -0.82
C LEU A 141 12.86 -40.41 -2.00
N HIS A 142 12.12 -39.30 -1.94
CA HIS A 142 11.16 -38.89 -2.95
C HIS A 142 11.30 -37.40 -3.26
N THR A 143 10.94 -36.98 -4.48
CA THR A 143 10.91 -35.57 -4.86
C THR A 143 9.92 -34.75 -4.03
N GLY A 144 8.86 -35.39 -3.51
CA GLY A 144 7.90 -34.76 -2.61
C GLY A 144 8.51 -34.26 -1.30
N ASP A 145 9.60 -34.90 -0.83
CA ASP A 145 10.27 -34.49 0.41
C ASP A 145 10.94 -33.12 0.26
N LEU A 146 11.45 -32.80 -0.93
CA LEU A 146 11.97 -31.48 -1.23
C LEU A 146 10.89 -30.42 -1.15
N LEU A 147 9.71 -30.67 -1.74
CA LEU A 147 8.62 -29.71 -1.72
C LEU A 147 8.12 -29.45 -0.29
N ARG A 148 8.02 -30.52 0.52
CA ARG A 148 7.64 -30.40 1.94
C ARG A 148 8.70 -29.64 2.73
N PHE A 149 9.97 -29.90 2.49
CA PHE A 149 11.08 -29.16 3.09
C PHE A 149 10.99 -27.66 2.77
N LEU A 150 10.81 -27.28 1.50
CA LEU A 150 10.68 -25.89 1.08
C LEU A 150 9.43 -25.21 1.67
N GLN A 151 8.35 -25.97 1.80
CA GLN A 151 7.12 -25.47 2.44
C GLN A 151 7.32 -25.22 3.94
N ASP A 152 7.96 -26.15 4.65
CA ASP A 152 8.26 -26.00 6.08
C ASP A 152 9.23 -24.84 6.33
N LEU A 153 10.23 -24.68 5.45
CA LEU A 153 11.17 -23.57 5.51
C LEU A 153 10.43 -22.24 5.36
N ARG A 154 9.52 -22.15 4.37
CA ARG A 154 8.68 -20.96 4.16
C ARG A 154 7.76 -20.67 5.35
N ASN A 155 7.22 -21.72 5.97
CA ASN A 155 6.31 -21.62 7.10
C ASN A 155 7.03 -21.38 8.44
N SER A 156 8.36 -21.52 8.48
CA SER A 156 9.15 -21.29 9.70
C SER A 156 9.00 -19.86 10.27
N GLY A 157 8.63 -18.90 9.41
CA GLY A 157 8.34 -17.52 9.80
C GLY A 157 9.57 -16.69 10.22
N ASN A 158 10.79 -17.21 10.03
CA ASN A 158 12.03 -16.62 10.54
C ASN A 158 12.77 -15.73 9.53
N ALA A 159 12.36 -15.74 8.26
CA ALA A 159 12.90 -14.92 7.19
C ALA A 159 12.01 -14.97 5.95
N TYR A 160 12.29 -14.11 4.99
CA TYR A 160 11.73 -14.24 3.65
C TYR A 160 12.69 -15.06 2.79
N TYR A 161 12.26 -16.26 2.40
CA TYR A 161 13.02 -17.22 1.60
C TYR A 161 12.60 -17.15 0.14
N ALA A 162 13.53 -16.86 -0.75
CA ALA A 162 13.34 -16.87 -2.19
C ALA A 162 14.19 -18.01 -2.79
N VAL A 163 13.55 -19.08 -3.26
CA VAL A 163 14.24 -20.19 -3.91
C VAL A 163 14.68 -19.72 -5.30
N ARG A 164 16.00 -19.63 -5.52
CA ARG A 164 16.58 -19.22 -6.79
C ARG A 164 16.65 -20.39 -7.76
N ARG A 165 17.15 -21.53 -7.27
CA ARG A 165 17.38 -22.71 -8.08
C ARG A 165 17.39 -23.95 -7.19
N CYS A 166 16.88 -25.08 -7.70
CA CYS A 166 17.05 -26.39 -7.12
C CYS A 166 17.35 -27.39 -8.23
N ASP A 167 18.43 -28.10 -8.10
CA ASP A 167 18.84 -29.20 -9.01
C ASP A 167 18.66 -30.52 -8.29
N ILE A 168 17.97 -31.46 -8.93
CA ILE A 168 17.77 -32.82 -8.39
C ILE A 168 18.51 -33.80 -9.28
N THR A 169 19.41 -34.53 -8.67
CA THR A 169 20.17 -35.59 -9.34
C THR A 169 19.83 -36.94 -8.75
N ARG A 170 19.85 -37.97 -9.60
CA ARG A 170 19.69 -39.35 -9.13
C ARG A 170 21.08 -39.99 -9.04
N THR A 171 21.38 -40.57 -7.88
CA THR A 171 22.66 -41.26 -7.63
C THR A 171 22.42 -42.75 -7.45
N GLY A 172 23.36 -43.56 -8.00
CA GLY A 172 23.41 -45.03 -7.82
C GLY A 172 22.46 -45.85 -8.69
N GLN A 173 22.75 -47.18 -8.74
CA GLN A 173 21.91 -48.18 -9.39
C GLN A 173 20.73 -48.61 -8.48
N ALA A 174 19.76 -49.35 -9.06
CA ALA A 174 18.62 -49.86 -8.29
C ALA A 174 19.11 -50.74 -7.14
N PRO A 175 18.61 -50.54 -5.87
CA PRO A 175 19.00 -51.39 -4.78
C PRO A 175 18.51 -52.82 -5.05
N THR A 176 19.38 -53.75 -4.83
CA THR A 176 19.08 -55.19 -4.92
C THR A 176 18.65 -55.80 -3.59
N GLY A 177 18.21 -54.97 -2.62
CA GLY A 177 17.85 -55.41 -1.27
C GLY A 177 16.79 -54.53 -0.61
N THR A 178 16.43 -54.87 0.64
CA THR A 178 15.41 -54.19 1.46
C THR A 178 15.90 -52.93 2.18
N SER A 179 17.16 -52.48 1.96
CA SER A 179 17.69 -51.29 2.62
C SER A 179 17.16 -50.01 1.98
N ILE A 180 16.67 -49.11 2.81
CA ILE A 180 16.21 -47.77 2.40
C ILE A 180 17.45 -46.88 2.25
N VAL A 181 17.85 -46.64 1.00
CA VAL A 181 19.01 -45.77 0.66
C VAL A 181 18.48 -44.57 -0.12
N PRO A 182 18.84 -43.35 0.25
CA PRO A 182 18.48 -42.17 -0.52
C PRO A 182 19.11 -42.20 -1.89
N ARG A 183 18.30 -42.00 -2.94
CA ARG A 183 18.77 -42.10 -4.35
C ARG A 183 18.62 -40.80 -5.08
N LEU A 184 18.01 -39.85 -4.46
CA LEU A 184 17.88 -38.48 -4.98
C LEU A 184 18.71 -37.58 -4.10
N HIS A 185 19.41 -36.69 -4.74
CA HIS A 185 20.17 -35.63 -4.09
C HIS A 185 19.71 -34.30 -4.66
N ALA A 186 19.30 -33.39 -3.80
CA ALA A 186 18.88 -32.06 -4.20
C ALA A 186 19.86 -31.02 -3.68
N THR A 187 20.30 -30.15 -4.57
CA THR A 187 21.09 -28.97 -4.24
C THR A 187 20.28 -27.72 -4.55
N CYS A 188 20.00 -26.92 -3.54
CA CYS A 188 19.20 -25.71 -3.67
C CYS A 188 19.98 -24.47 -3.27
N ASP A 189 19.84 -23.40 -4.06
CA ASP A 189 20.27 -22.04 -3.73
C ASP A 189 19.03 -21.23 -3.30
N ILE A 190 19.02 -20.81 -2.05
CA ILE A 190 17.91 -20.11 -1.42
C ILE A 190 18.40 -18.77 -0.90
N ASP A 191 17.80 -17.68 -1.37
CA ASP A 191 18.12 -16.34 -0.90
C ASP A 191 17.27 -15.96 0.32
N LEU A 192 17.95 -15.49 1.34
CA LEU A 192 17.35 -14.92 2.54
C LEU A 192 17.45 -13.40 2.45
N ILE A 193 16.29 -12.74 2.35
CA ILE A 193 16.23 -11.29 2.12
C ILE A 193 16.01 -10.60 3.44
N THR A 194 16.83 -9.57 3.72
CA THR A 194 16.71 -8.68 4.86
C THR A 194 16.71 -7.23 4.42
N ILE A 195 15.98 -6.40 5.15
CA ILE A 195 15.83 -4.97 4.89
C ILE A 195 16.38 -4.21 6.09
N LEU A 196 17.35 -3.34 5.85
CA LEU A 196 17.90 -2.46 6.88
C LEU A 196 17.46 -1.02 6.62
N ASP A 197 16.91 -0.38 7.65
CA ASP A 197 16.60 1.04 7.63
C ASP A 197 17.88 1.83 7.91
N ARG A 198 18.27 2.72 6.99
CA ARG A 198 19.43 3.61 7.17
C ARG A 198 19.20 4.62 8.28
N ALA A 199 17.95 5.04 8.50
CA ALA A 199 17.62 6.01 9.53
C ALA A 199 17.76 5.44 10.96
N ALA A 200 17.64 4.12 11.12
CA ALA A 200 17.78 3.45 12.41
C ALA A 200 19.25 3.31 12.88
N LYS A 201 20.22 3.71 12.07
CA LYS A 201 21.67 3.64 12.38
C LYS A 201 22.27 4.96 12.90
N SER A 202 21.46 6.02 13.06
CA SER A 202 21.94 7.31 13.61
C SER A 202 21.68 7.42 15.10
#